data_45024c05e231ae1c15688ccd8d8ade14
#
_entry.id   45024c05e231ae1c15688ccd8d8ade14
#
_cell.length_a   1.000
_cell.length_b   1.000
_cell.length_c   1.000
_cell.angle_alpha   90.00
_cell.angle_beta   90.00
_cell.angle_gamma   90.00
#
_symmetry.space_group_name_H-M   'P 1'
#
loop_
_entity.id
_entity.type
_entity.pdbx_description
1 polymer ?
#
loop_
_entity_poly.entity_id
_entity_poly.type
_entity_poly.pdbx_seq_one_letter_code
_entity_poly.pdbx_strand_id
1 'polypeptide(L)'
;MKIGIVIVDEQAALAHRNLTATVESRKALGCAEQNVLVRHAPRLFNVVMTTQFFAEYTDVDAVVILAEDDSSPEYAAMLYGLTKLQIAWNMPIAVGDCRVASEVVDMVAMQNEMEAAAPEHISPDRKSIN
;
A
#
# COMPACT_ATOMS: atom_id res chain seq x y z
N MET A 1 -7.88 6.57 -9.05
CA MET A 1 -7.19 5.98 -7.90
C MET A 1 -5.68 6.09 -8.08
N LYS A 2 -4.98 6.56 -7.07
CA LYS A 2 -3.52 6.64 -7.08
C LYS A 2 -2.92 5.58 -6.18
N ILE A 3 -1.92 4.87 -6.69
CA ILE A 3 -1.27 3.76 -6.00
C ILE A 3 0.21 4.05 -5.80
N GLY A 4 0.69 3.90 -4.57
CA GLY A 4 2.11 3.91 -4.28
C GLY A 4 2.68 2.50 -4.37
N ILE A 5 3.86 2.36 -4.91
CA ILE A 5 4.57 1.08 -4.97
C ILE A 5 5.92 1.25 -4.30
N VAL A 6 6.22 0.39 -3.35
CA VAL A 6 7.52 0.35 -2.68
C VAL A 6 8.29 -0.85 -3.19
N ILE A 7 9.49 -0.60 -3.68
CA ILE A 7 10.44 -1.62 -4.13
C ILE A 7 11.54 -1.73 -3.07
N VAL A 8 11.89 -2.96 -2.70
CA VAL A 8 12.96 -3.22 -1.73
C VAL A 8 14.23 -3.53 -2.50
N ASP A 9 15.23 -2.64 -2.43
CA ASP A 9 16.44 -2.75 -3.26
C ASP A 9 17.25 -4.01 -2.97
N GLU A 10 17.31 -4.47 -1.72
CA GLU A 10 18.02 -5.71 -1.39
C GLU A 10 17.36 -6.96 -1.98
N GLN A 11 16.13 -6.82 -2.51
CA GLN A 11 15.41 -7.89 -3.21
C GLN A 11 15.19 -7.52 -4.67
N ALA A 12 16.15 -6.88 -5.31
CA ALA A 12 15.99 -6.24 -6.60
C ALA A 12 15.53 -7.16 -7.73
N ALA A 13 16.00 -8.41 -7.75
CA ALA A 13 15.62 -9.36 -8.81
C ALA A 13 14.11 -9.66 -8.80
N LEU A 14 13.53 -9.84 -7.61
CA LEU A 14 12.09 -10.02 -7.45
C LEU A 14 11.35 -8.73 -7.80
N ALA A 15 11.84 -7.60 -7.31
CA ALA A 15 11.21 -6.31 -7.49
C ALA A 15 11.08 -5.94 -8.98
N HIS A 16 12.12 -6.18 -9.78
CA HIS A 16 12.07 -5.86 -11.20
C HIS A 16 11.01 -6.67 -11.95
N ARG A 17 10.90 -7.96 -11.67
CA ARG A 17 9.89 -8.79 -12.31
C ARG A 17 8.48 -8.36 -11.91
N ASN A 18 8.28 -8.09 -10.64
CA ASN A 18 6.95 -7.80 -10.11
C ASN A 18 6.49 -6.38 -10.41
N LEU A 19 7.41 -5.43 -10.56
CA LEU A 19 7.05 -4.05 -10.86
C LEU A 19 6.32 -3.93 -12.20
N THR A 20 6.90 -4.50 -13.27
CA THR A 20 6.29 -4.43 -14.61
C THR A 20 4.90 -5.06 -14.60
N ALA A 21 4.77 -6.26 -14.02
CA ALA A 21 3.49 -6.94 -13.95
C ALA A 21 2.48 -6.16 -13.10
N THR A 22 2.91 -5.54 -12.00
CA THR A 22 2.03 -4.74 -11.13
C THR A 22 1.54 -3.49 -11.84
N VAL A 23 2.42 -2.77 -12.53
CA VAL A 23 2.06 -1.57 -13.27
C VAL A 23 1.08 -1.91 -14.40
N GLU A 24 1.32 -2.99 -15.14
CA GLU A 24 0.42 -3.43 -16.19
C GLU A 24 -0.94 -3.84 -15.65
N SER A 25 -0.99 -4.54 -14.51
CA SER A 25 -2.24 -4.89 -13.85
C SER A 25 -3.03 -3.64 -13.45
N ARG A 26 -2.34 -2.60 -12.97
CA ARG A 26 -2.99 -1.33 -12.61
C ARG A 26 -3.62 -0.66 -13.82
N LYS A 27 -2.92 -0.66 -14.96
CA LYS A 27 -3.45 -0.12 -16.20
C LYS A 27 -4.71 -0.87 -16.63
N ALA A 28 -4.67 -2.19 -16.59
CA ALA A 28 -5.81 -3.04 -16.97
C ALA A 28 -7.01 -2.81 -16.05
N LEU A 29 -6.79 -2.41 -14.79
CA LEU A 29 -7.86 -2.14 -13.83
C LEU A 29 -8.29 -0.66 -13.81
N GLY A 30 -7.84 0.12 -14.80
CA GLY A 30 -8.27 1.51 -14.98
C GLY A 30 -7.41 2.55 -14.30
N CYS A 31 -6.24 2.19 -13.76
CA CYS A 31 -5.27 3.16 -13.23
C CYS A 31 -4.39 3.66 -14.36
N ALA A 32 -4.41 4.96 -14.62
CA ALA A 32 -3.49 5.57 -15.57
C ALA A 32 -2.05 5.50 -15.03
N GLU A 33 -1.06 5.44 -15.92
CA GLU A 33 0.34 5.33 -15.55
C GLU A 33 0.80 6.47 -14.63
N GLN A 34 0.34 7.69 -14.86
CA GLN A 34 0.65 8.84 -14.01
C GLN A 34 0.08 8.73 -12.59
N ASN A 35 -0.81 7.77 -12.36
CA ASN A 35 -1.40 7.52 -11.04
C ASN A 35 -0.66 6.43 -10.25
N VAL A 36 0.48 5.99 -10.75
CA VAL A 36 1.34 5.03 -10.08
C VAL A 36 2.64 5.73 -9.69
N LEU A 37 2.90 5.81 -8.40
CA LEU A 37 4.12 6.42 -7.84
C LEU A 37 5.01 5.33 -7.27
N VAL A 38 6.25 5.25 -7.75
CA VAL A 38 7.20 4.21 -7.33
C VAL A 38 8.29 4.85 -6.47
N ARG A 39 8.59 4.22 -5.34
CA ARG A 39 9.70 4.61 -4.47
C ARG A 39 10.47 3.38 -4.03
N HIS A 40 11.75 3.57 -3.76
CA HIS A 40 12.67 2.52 -3.37
C HIS A 40 13.00 2.63 -1.89
N ALA A 41 12.88 1.51 -1.17
CA ALA A 41 13.40 1.36 0.17
C ALA A 41 14.71 0.56 0.08
N PRO A 42 15.82 1.02 0.68
CA PRO A 42 17.08 0.29 0.60
C PRO A 42 16.99 -1.14 1.12
N ARG A 43 16.30 -1.34 2.23
CA ARG A 43 16.14 -2.65 2.89
C ARG A 43 14.72 -2.78 3.46
N LEU A 44 14.37 -4.00 3.87
CA LEU A 44 13.10 -4.23 4.58
C LEU A 44 12.92 -3.30 5.78
N PHE A 45 13.99 -3.00 6.48
CA PHE A 45 13.97 -2.10 7.64
C PHE A 45 13.46 -0.70 7.30
N ASN A 46 13.58 -0.27 6.05
CA ASN A 46 13.19 1.08 5.62
C ASN A 46 11.80 1.15 4.99
N VAL A 47 11.12 0.02 4.84
CA VAL A 47 9.82 -0.03 4.13
C VAL A 47 8.74 0.76 4.87
N VAL A 48 8.65 0.60 6.19
CA VAL A 48 7.61 1.29 6.97
C VAL A 48 7.76 2.80 6.85
N MET A 49 8.98 3.31 6.97
CA MET A 49 9.23 4.74 6.83
C MET A 49 8.92 5.24 5.41
N THR A 50 9.30 4.48 4.37
CA THR A 50 8.98 4.83 2.98
C THR A 50 7.47 4.90 2.78
N THR A 51 6.74 3.95 3.35
CA THR A 51 5.28 3.92 3.27
C THR A 51 4.66 5.08 4.04
N GLN A 52 5.22 5.43 5.18
CA GLN A 52 4.81 6.62 5.94
C GLN A 52 4.96 7.89 5.10
N PHE A 53 6.04 8.00 4.32
CA PHE A 53 6.23 9.13 3.43
C PHE A 53 5.13 9.22 2.37
N PHE A 54 4.70 8.08 1.82
CA PHE A 54 3.56 8.06 0.92
C PHE A 54 2.31 8.64 1.57
N ALA A 55 2.02 8.20 2.78
CA ALA A 55 0.84 8.66 3.51
C ALA A 55 0.91 10.15 3.82
N GLU A 56 2.08 10.64 4.19
CA GLU A 56 2.27 11.99 4.71
C GLU A 56 2.46 13.04 3.61
N TYR A 57 3.14 12.66 2.53
CA TYR A 57 3.57 13.63 1.51
C TYR A 57 2.93 13.43 0.14
N THR A 58 2.05 12.46 -0.02
CA THR A 58 1.36 12.22 -1.28
C THR A 58 -0.13 12.00 -1.05
N ASP A 59 -0.88 11.94 -2.14
CA ASP A 59 -2.32 11.69 -2.11
C ASP A 59 -2.67 10.27 -2.59
N VAL A 60 -1.77 9.31 -2.44
CA VAL A 60 -2.08 7.93 -2.84
C VAL A 60 -3.21 7.36 -1.99
N ASP A 61 -4.04 6.55 -2.63
CA ASP A 61 -5.17 5.88 -1.98
C ASP A 61 -4.76 4.58 -1.30
N ALA A 62 -3.69 3.96 -1.77
CA ALA A 62 -3.20 2.68 -1.27
C ALA A 62 -1.72 2.50 -1.62
N VAL A 63 -1.05 1.58 -0.93
CA VAL A 63 0.35 1.27 -1.20
C VAL A 63 0.52 -0.24 -1.37
N VAL A 64 1.26 -0.62 -2.39
CA VAL A 64 1.69 -2.01 -2.63
C VAL A 64 3.17 -2.11 -2.30
N ILE A 65 3.51 -3.04 -1.41
CA ILE A 65 4.89 -3.33 -1.04
C ILE A 65 5.33 -4.59 -1.78
N LEU A 66 6.28 -4.46 -2.70
CA LEU A 66 6.82 -5.61 -3.42
C LEU A 66 7.99 -6.18 -2.62
N ALA A 67 7.67 -7.10 -1.72
CA ALA A 67 8.63 -7.74 -0.84
C ALA A 67 8.32 -9.21 -0.68
N GLU A 68 9.37 -10.02 -0.63
CA GLU A 68 9.26 -11.45 -0.41
C GLU A 68 9.56 -11.76 1.06
N ASP A 69 8.80 -12.72 1.62
CA ASP A 69 9.06 -13.22 2.95
C ASP A 69 10.36 -14.03 2.96
N ASP A 70 11.39 -13.48 3.58
CA ASP A 70 12.70 -14.11 3.72
C ASP A 70 12.88 -14.78 5.09
N SER A 71 11.80 -14.91 5.85
CA SER A 71 11.77 -15.47 7.20
C SER A 71 12.65 -14.71 8.20
N SER A 72 13.01 -13.45 7.88
CA SER A 72 13.84 -12.64 8.75
C SER A 72 13.01 -11.95 9.83
N PRO A 73 13.64 -11.59 10.97
CA PRO A 73 12.98 -10.73 11.97
C PRO A 73 12.56 -9.37 11.39
N GLU A 74 13.33 -8.85 10.43
CA GLU A 74 13.03 -7.58 9.77
C GLU A 74 11.73 -7.65 8.98
N TYR A 75 11.48 -8.78 8.31
CA TYR A 75 10.22 -8.96 7.57
C TYR A 75 9.03 -8.95 8.53
N ALA A 76 9.12 -9.68 9.63
CA ALA A 76 8.05 -9.72 10.64
C ALA A 76 7.82 -8.33 11.26
N ALA A 77 8.89 -7.60 11.56
CA ALA A 77 8.79 -6.25 12.11
C ALA A 77 8.16 -5.28 11.09
N MET A 78 8.50 -5.44 9.81
CA MET A 78 7.90 -4.67 8.73
C MET A 78 6.38 -4.87 8.69
N LEU A 79 5.92 -6.12 8.71
CA LEU A 79 4.48 -6.41 8.68
C LEU A 79 3.76 -5.78 9.88
N TYR A 80 4.36 -5.84 11.05
CA TYR A 80 3.79 -5.24 12.25
C TYR A 80 3.68 -3.72 12.11
N GLY A 81 4.73 -3.07 11.63
CA GLY A 81 4.73 -1.63 11.41
C GLY A 81 3.74 -1.19 10.35
N LEU A 82 3.65 -1.95 9.25
CA LEU A 82 2.69 -1.65 8.18
C LEU A 82 1.25 -1.81 8.65
N THR A 83 0.97 -2.81 9.50
CA THR A 83 -0.36 -3.01 10.07
C THR A 83 -0.80 -1.78 10.86
N LYS A 84 0.09 -1.25 11.71
CA LYS A 84 -0.19 -0.05 12.50
C LYS A 84 -0.40 1.17 11.61
N LEU A 85 0.44 1.33 10.60
CA LEU A 85 0.38 2.47 9.70
C LEU A 85 -0.90 2.46 8.88
N GLN A 86 -1.31 1.28 8.40
CA GLN A 86 -2.54 1.09 7.64
C GLN A 86 -3.75 1.59 8.43
N ILE A 87 -3.82 1.26 9.70
CA ILE A 87 -4.93 1.67 10.56
C ILE A 87 -4.83 3.16 10.91
N ALA A 88 -3.63 3.66 11.22
CA ALA A 88 -3.43 5.05 11.60
C ALA A 88 -3.82 6.02 10.48
N TRP A 89 -3.52 5.67 9.23
CA TRP A 89 -3.80 6.51 8.08
C TRP A 89 -5.07 6.12 7.33
N ASN A 90 -5.71 5.03 7.73
CA ASN A 90 -6.89 4.51 7.05
C ASN A 90 -6.61 4.30 5.56
N MET A 91 -5.46 3.73 5.25
CA MET A 91 -4.95 3.56 3.90
C MET A 91 -4.61 2.10 3.67
N PRO A 92 -5.29 1.43 2.71
CA PRO A 92 -4.98 0.03 2.41
C PRO A 92 -3.53 -0.18 1.99
N ILE A 93 -2.92 -1.21 2.55
CA ILE A 93 -1.55 -1.62 2.23
C ILE A 93 -1.56 -3.12 1.97
N ALA A 94 -0.91 -3.55 0.89
CA ALA A 94 -0.74 -4.97 0.58
C ALA A 94 0.75 -5.27 0.42
N VAL A 95 1.17 -6.45 0.84
CA VAL A 95 2.57 -6.90 0.78
C VAL A 95 2.63 -8.23 0.05
N GLY A 96 3.50 -8.32 -0.93
CA GLY A 96 3.68 -9.56 -1.68
C GLY A 96 4.27 -9.31 -3.06
N ASP A 97 3.83 -10.12 -4.02
CA ASP A 97 4.19 -9.96 -5.42
C ASP A 97 3.08 -9.23 -6.20
N CYS A 98 3.15 -9.24 -7.52
CA CYS A 98 2.18 -8.52 -8.36
C CYS A 98 0.72 -8.97 -8.15
N ARG A 99 0.48 -10.14 -7.56
CA ARG A 99 -0.87 -10.64 -7.33
C ARG A 99 -1.63 -9.83 -6.28
N VAL A 100 -0.91 -9.15 -5.39
CA VAL A 100 -1.58 -8.34 -4.34
C VAL A 100 -2.13 -7.02 -4.87
N ALA A 101 -1.83 -6.67 -6.12
CA ALA A 101 -2.33 -5.43 -6.70
C ALA A 101 -3.85 -5.37 -6.74
N SER A 102 -4.53 -6.50 -7.00
CA SER A 102 -5.99 -6.54 -6.98
C SER A 102 -6.56 -6.37 -5.56
N GLU A 103 -5.83 -6.83 -4.55
CA GLU A 103 -6.24 -6.68 -3.16
C GLU A 103 -6.44 -5.22 -2.77
N VAL A 104 -5.49 -4.35 -3.11
CA VAL A 104 -5.63 -2.92 -2.74
C VAL A 104 -6.75 -2.25 -3.52
N VAL A 105 -7.01 -2.64 -4.77
CA VAL A 105 -8.15 -2.11 -5.52
C VAL A 105 -9.46 -2.47 -4.84
N ASP A 106 -9.60 -3.73 -4.45
CA ASP A 106 -10.81 -4.19 -3.77
C ASP A 106 -11.00 -3.47 -2.43
N MET A 107 -9.90 -3.27 -1.69
CA MET A 107 -9.97 -2.58 -0.40
C MET A 107 -10.33 -1.10 -0.56
N VAL A 108 -9.77 -0.42 -1.56
CA VAL A 108 -10.12 0.99 -1.81
C VAL A 108 -11.58 1.10 -2.26
N ALA A 109 -12.05 0.19 -3.12
CA ALA A 109 -13.44 0.17 -3.56
C ALA A 109 -14.38 -0.02 -2.37
N MET A 110 -14.06 -0.94 -1.47
CA MET A 110 -14.84 -1.18 -0.24
C MET A 110 -14.84 0.06 0.64
N GLN A 111 -13.68 0.69 0.84
CA GLN A 111 -13.56 1.90 1.65
C GLN A 111 -14.45 3.02 1.10
N ASN A 112 -14.41 3.26 -0.20
CA ASN A 112 -15.22 4.29 -0.85
C ASN A 112 -16.71 3.98 -0.71
N GLU A 113 -17.09 2.73 -0.87
CA GLU A 113 -18.48 2.30 -0.75
C GLU A 113 -18.99 2.48 0.68
N MET A 114 -18.22 2.05 1.68
CA MET A 114 -18.60 2.19 3.07
C MET A 114 -18.63 3.65 3.52
N GLU A 115 -17.69 4.46 3.05
CA GLU A 115 -17.66 5.89 3.35
C GLU A 115 -18.89 6.59 2.77
N ALA A 116 -19.27 6.27 1.54
CA ALA A 116 -20.46 6.86 0.90
C ALA A 116 -21.76 6.46 1.61
N ALA A 117 -21.80 5.26 2.20
CA ALA A 117 -22.97 4.76 2.92
C ALA A 117 -22.99 5.15 4.40
N ALA A 118 -21.94 5.82 4.91
CA ALA A 118 -21.84 6.17 6.33
C ALA A 118 -22.92 7.16 6.72
N PRO A 119 -23.54 7.01 7.91
CA PRO A 119 -24.51 7.98 8.40
C PRO A 119 -23.89 9.37 8.61
N GLU A 120 -24.59 10.41 8.19
CA GLU A 120 -24.13 11.80 8.28
C GLU A 120 -23.83 12.26 9.71
N HIS A 121 -24.52 11.66 10.68
CA HIS A 121 -24.42 12.05 12.08
C HIS A 121 -23.32 11.34 12.87
N ILE A 122 -22.45 10.57 12.22
CA ILE A 122 -21.30 9.94 12.89
C ILE A 122 -20.34 11.06 13.33
N SER A 123 -20.10 11.15 14.65
CA SER A 123 -19.22 12.19 15.20
C SER A 123 -17.75 11.91 14.88
N PRO A 124 -16.92 12.96 14.77
CA PRO A 124 -15.47 12.78 14.59
C PRO A 124 -14.82 11.89 15.66
N ASP A 125 -15.25 12.03 16.90
CA ASP A 125 -14.71 11.24 18.03
C ASP A 125 -14.95 9.75 17.82
N ARG A 126 -16.13 9.39 17.33
CA ARG A 126 -16.45 8.00 17.03
C ARG A 126 -15.57 7.44 15.92
N LYS A 127 -15.27 8.23 14.90
CA LYS A 127 -14.37 7.84 13.82
C LYS A 127 -12.93 7.67 14.29
N SER A 128 -12.47 8.48 15.22
CA SER A 128 -11.10 8.43 15.72
C SER A 128 -10.84 7.25 16.65
N ILE A 129 -11.88 6.63 17.18
CA ILE A 129 -11.76 5.44 18.04
C ILE A 129 -11.48 4.19 17.20
N ASN A 130 -11.89 4.19 15.97
CA ASN A 130 -11.72 3.06 15.06
C ASN A 130 -10.36 3.08 14.39
#